data_f7f7d16d25f272dd594850567c6a962d
#
_entry.id   f7f7d16d25f272dd594850567c6a962d
#
_cell.length_a   1.000
_cell.length_b   1.000
_cell.length_c   1.000
_cell.angle_alpha   90.00
_cell.angle_beta   90.00
_cell.angle_gamma   90.00
#
_symmetry.space_group_name_H-M   'P 1'
#
loop_
_entity.id
_entity.type
_entity.pdbx_description
1 polymer ?
#
loop_
_entity_poly.entity_id
_entity_poly.type
_entity_poly.pdbx_seq_one_letter_code
_entity_poly.pdbx_strand_id
1 'polypeptide(L)'
;MSPQVPPLINATIRITSIRSMNRKGCIAFGHRLDPATGDNDRCHSLVVSLSASIAEPSIIAVGCIYEVYGTASTFERSHDQFVVFETQVEAQSIRLVRPSGSQIIQWLSDNARGISNVKATRLWDSLGDRLYEVLDNSDDDALKGIIPNQDMRTALFNKWFENGDSRTLRFVQEKNIPLDLARKAIKFHKENTIQALIDDPYRLLSFEGSWTRVDQISQDNFGIALDDPRRLAAALEEALYGVAEKGSTCATLNDIQATVARLIKPSVVVKATLEKALLLGKETGQFVSREANNFELMMHAPGTYLMERECAEFIKILLRSPGIKKQLPTNIDALINDFECEERRHQNSPAFSLNEAQRMAVKTSCSNRFSIITGGAGVGKTTVLKALYRVLDTLGRPRFQMALSGRATTRMIEATKQPATTIAGFLHSVSAVEMGPTPVIVIDEASMLDLLTFHRLVCKLPKGTHLVLVGDPYQLPPIGAGLILHVLCDLPGMPSTQLTEAKRQSKESV
;
A
#
# COMPACT_ATOMS: atom_id res chain seq x y z
N MET A 1 -12.83 -20.93 51.48
CA MET A 1 -12.12 -21.67 50.43
C MET A 1 -10.99 -20.75 49.92
N SER A 2 -9.77 -21.10 50.22
CA SER A 2 -8.60 -20.38 49.69
C SER A 2 -8.58 -20.48 48.17
N PRO A 3 -8.27 -19.40 47.42
CA PRO A 3 -8.16 -19.50 45.96
C PRO A 3 -7.03 -20.48 45.63
N GLN A 4 -7.35 -21.59 45.00
CA GLN A 4 -6.33 -22.50 44.46
C GLN A 4 -5.59 -21.73 43.35
N VAL A 5 -4.29 -21.57 43.50
CA VAL A 5 -3.41 -20.98 42.47
C VAL A 5 -3.51 -21.91 41.24
N PRO A 6 -3.87 -21.41 40.07
CA PRO A 6 -3.97 -22.23 38.87
C PRO A 6 -2.62 -22.90 38.55
N PRO A 7 -2.62 -24.19 38.19
CA PRO A 7 -1.39 -24.92 37.93
C PRO A 7 -0.60 -24.34 36.74
N LEU A 8 0.70 -24.27 36.89
CA LEU A 8 1.60 -23.96 35.81
C LEU A 8 1.83 -25.18 34.93
N ILE A 9 1.70 -25.03 33.62
CA ILE A 9 2.00 -26.11 32.68
C ILE A 9 3.06 -25.69 31.69
N ASN A 10 3.86 -26.64 31.23
CA ASN A 10 4.69 -26.56 30.05
C ASN A 10 4.19 -27.61 29.05
N ALA A 11 3.80 -27.16 27.86
CA ALA A 11 3.24 -28.06 26.87
C ALA A 11 3.75 -27.70 25.46
N THR A 12 4.08 -28.75 24.70
CA THR A 12 4.32 -28.63 23.27
C THR A 12 3.00 -28.81 22.54
N ILE A 13 2.60 -27.84 21.74
CA ILE A 13 1.27 -27.75 21.14
C ILE A 13 1.39 -27.51 19.65
N ARG A 14 0.66 -28.28 18.82
CA ARG A 14 0.45 -27.97 17.40
C ARG A 14 -0.82 -27.16 17.26
N ILE A 15 -0.72 -25.94 16.77
CA ILE A 15 -1.88 -25.06 16.54
C ILE A 15 -2.66 -25.56 15.31
N THR A 16 -3.96 -25.82 15.51
CA THR A 16 -4.86 -26.30 14.44
C THR A 16 -5.83 -25.24 13.95
N SER A 17 -6.17 -24.26 14.80
CA SER A 17 -7.01 -23.14 14.40
C SER A 17 -6.76 -21.90 15.26
N ILE A 18 -7.02 -20.72 14.70
CA ILE A 18 -6.99 -19.44 15.41
C ILE A 18 -8.44 -18.99 15.59
N ARG A 19 -8.90 -18.90 16.84
CA ARG A 19 -10.26 -18.49 17.19
C ARG A 19 -10.45 -16.98 17.16
N SER A 20 -9.42 -16.23 17.56
CA SER A 20 -9.43 -14.78 17.58
C SER A 20 -8.00 -14.25 17.50
N MET A 21 -7.81 -13.21 16.70
CA MET A 21 -6.53 -12.48 16.60
C MET A 21 -6.84 -11.00 16.46
N ASN A 22 -6.31 -10.18 17.35
CA ASN A 22 -6.45 -8.74 17.32
C ASN A 22 -5.24 -8.07 17.98
N ARG A 23 -5.19 -6.74 17.99
CA ARG A 23 -4.07 -5.96 18.55
C ARG A 23 -3.81 -6.20 20.05
N LYS A 24 -4.74 -6.82 20.78
CA LYS A 24 -4.63 -7.07 22.24
C LYS A 24 -4.14 -8.46 22.54
N GLY A 25 -4.28 -9.41 21.61
CA GLY A 25 -3.87 -10.80 21.82
C GLY A 25 -4.38 -11.76 20.75
N CYS A 26 -4.05 -13.03 20.95
CA CYS A 26 -4.46 -14.14 20.11
C CYS A 26 -5.04 -15.27 20.97
N ILE A 27 -6.13 -15.89 20.51
CA ILE A 27 -6.68 -17.12 21.09
C ILE A 27 -6.59 -18.20 20.02
N ALA A 28 -5.75 -19.20 20.26
CA ALA A 28 -5.51 -20.29 19.34
C ALA A 28 -5.90 -21.64 19.98
N PHE A 29 -6.36 -22.56 19.15
CA PHE A 29 -6.68 -23.93 19.56
C PHE A 29 -5.66 -24.87 18.95
N GLY A 30 -5.20 -25.87 19.74
CA GLY A 30 -4.24 -26.84 19.27
C GLY A 30 -4.30 -28.16 20.07
N HIS A 31 -3.61 -29.16 19.52
CA HIS A 31 -3.43 -30.45 20.18
C HIS A 31 -2.06 -30.50 20.84
N ARG A 32 -2.04 -31.03 22.07
CA ARG A 32 -0.79 -31.34 22.75
C ARG A 32 -0.05 -32.43 21.97
N LEU A 33 1.25 -32.33 21.89
CA LEU A 33 2.10 -33.37 21.31
C LEU A 33 2.56 -34.31 22.44
N ASP A 34 2.55 -35.59 22.13
CA ASP A 34 3.15 -36.62 23.01
C ASP A 34 4.68 -36.41 22.98
N PRO A 35 5.34 -36.21 24.15
CA PRO A 35 6.78 -35.98 24.21
C PRO A 35 7.60 -37.18 23.71
N ALA A 36 7.05 -38.39 23.73
CA ALA A 36 7.76 -39.61 23.35
C ALA A 36 7.65 -39.92 21.85
N THR A 37 6.48 -39.67 21.24
CA THR A 37 6.22 -40.04 19.84
C THR A 37 6.16 -38.84 18.90
N GLY A 38 5.98 -37.60 19.42
CA GLY A 38 5.75 -36.41 18.64
C GLY A 38 4.39 -36.35 17.93
N ASP A 39 3.51 -37.34 18.18
CA ASP A 39 2.19 -37.38 17.59
C ASP A 39 1.19 -36.48 18.32
N ASN A 40 0.12 -36.10 17.61
CA ASN A 40 -0.95 -35.30 18.20
C ASN A 40 -1.71 -36.15 19.25
N ASP A 41 -1.67 -35.77 20.51
CA ASP A 41 -2.57 -36.26 21.50
C ASP A 41 -3.98 -35.71 21.31
N ARG A 42 -4.82 -36.46 20.63
CA ARG A 42 -6.22 -36.07 20.33
C ARG A 42 -7.10 -35.97 21.56
N CYS A 43 -6.68 -36.58 22.69
CA CYS A 43 -7.41 -36.56 23.94
C CYS A 43 -7.17 -35.27 24.73
N HIS A 44 -6.05 -34.56 24.50
CA HIS A 44 -5.68 -33.36 25.25
C HIS A 44 -5.55 -32.16 24.30
N SER A 45 -6.69 -31.51 24.07
CA SER A 45 -6.74 -30.27 23.33
C SER A 45 -6.61 -29.06 24.25
N LEU A 46 -5.88 -28.06 23.83
CA LEU A 46 -5.62 -26.86 24.61
C LEU A 46 -6.05 -25.61 23.83
N VAL A 47 -6.59 -24.64 24.56
CA VAL A 47 -6.80 -23.27 24.06
C VAL A 47 -5.72 -22.41 24.63
N VAL A 48 -4.88 -21.83 23.77
CA VAL A 48 -3.81 -20.91 24.17
C VAL A 48 -4.31 -19.49 24.04
N SER A 49 -4.29 -18.75 25.15
CA SER A 49 -4.52 -17.31 25.18
C SER A 49 -3.19 -16.60 25.32
N LEU A 50 -2.82 -15.83 24.31
CA LEU A 50 -1.59 -15.05 24.25
C LEU A 50 -1.93 -13.56 24.31
N SER A 51 -1.42 -12.85 25.32
CA SER A 51 -1.51 -11.40 25.37
C SER A 51 -0.43 -10.76 24.51
N ALA A 52 -0.75 -9.63 23.86
CA ALA A 52 0.19 -8.81 23.11
C ALA A 52 1.34 -8.25 23.97
N SER A 53 1.22 -8.27 25.30
CA SER A 53 2.30 -7.89 26.22
C SER A 53 3.40 -8.93 26.33
N ILE A 54 3.13 -10.19 25.97
CA ILE A 54 4.07 -11.31 26.07
C ILE A 54 4.75 -11.55 24.73
N ALA A 55 3.95 -11.60 23.67
CA ALA A 55 4.46 -11.70 22.30
C ALA A 55 3.41 -11.18 21.31
N GLU A 56 3.86 -10.78 20.13
CA GLU A 56 2.94 -10.31 19.10
C GLU A 56 2.00 -11.44 18.66
N PRO A 57 0.67 -11.19 18.62
CA PRO A 57 -0.32 -12.23 18.26
C PRO A 57 -0.06 -12.87 16.89
N SER A 58 0.52 -12.14 15.95
CA SER A 58 0.84 -12.59 14.58
C SER A 58 1.92 -13.69 14.50
N ILE A 59 2.66 -13.94 15.59
CA ILE A 59 3.62 -15.07 15.67
C ILE A 59 2.89 -16.41 15.58
N ILE A 60 1.65 -16.49 16.06
CA ILE A 60 0.90 -17.74 16.08
C ILE A 60 0.36 -18.06 14.69
N ALA A 61 0.78 -19.19 14.14
CA ALA A 61 0.33 -19.67 12.85
C ALA A 61 -0.20 -21.12 12.95
N VAL A 62 -1.24 -21.40 12.15
CA VAL A 62 -1.83 -22.74 12.06
C VAL A 62 -0.80 -23.71 11.47
N GLY A 63 -0.74 -24.92 12.06
CA GLY A 63 0.18 -25.98 11.69
C GLY A 63 1.54 -25.92 12.37
N CYS A 64 1.93 -24.77 12.94
CA CYS A 64 3.18 -24.62 13.68
C CYS A 64 3.10 -25.30 15.07
N ILE A 65 4.26 -25.73 15.54
CA ILE A 65 4.41 -26.33 16.87
C ILE A 65 5.11 -25.33 17.79
N TYR A 66 4.50 -25.07 18.93
CA TYR A 66 4.99 -24.15 19.95
C TYR A 66 5.18 -24.85 21.29
N GLU A 67 6.21 -24.47 21.99
CA GLU A 67 6.33 -24.71 23.41
C GLU A 67 5.68 -23.55 24.15
N VAL A 68 4.66 -23.85 24.96
CA VAL A 68 3.86 -22.85 25.68
C VAL A 68 4.01 -23.08 27.17
N TYR A 69 4.46 -22.08 27.90
CA TYR A 69 4.51 -22.07 29.34
C TYR A 69 3.50 -21.05 29.87
N GLY A 70 2.67 -21.45 30.84
CA GLY A 70 1.66 -20.57 31.39
C GLY A 70 0.77 -21.22 32.44
N THR A 71 -0.22 -20.46 32.90
CA THR A 71 -1.20 -20.92 33.87
C THR A 71 -2.37 -21.60 33.15
N ALA A 72 -2.72 -22.82 33.61
CA ALA A 72 -3.83 -23.57 33.05
C ALA A 72 -5.09 -23.44 33.90
N SER A 73 -6.22 -23.24 33.25
CA SER A 73 -7.55 -23.27 33.86
C SER A 73 -8.49 -24.08 32.98
N THR A 74 -9.32 -24.91 33.62
CA THR A 74 -10.28 -25.75 32.91
C THR A 74 -11.66 -25.09 33.01
N PHE A 75 -12.28 -24.87 31.84
CA PHE A 75 -13.62 -24.30 31.73
C PHE A 75 -14.58 -25.34 31.20
N GLU A 76 -15.76 -25.37 31.81
CA GLU A 76 -16.88 -26.17 31.34
C GLU A 76 -17.66 -25.33 30.30
N ARG A 77 -17.80 -25.85 29.07
CA ARG A 77 -18.65 -25.27 28.04
C ARG A 77 -19.79 -26.21 27.71
N SER A 78 -20.99 -25.71 27.84
CA SER A 78 -22.20 -26.41 27.41
C SER A 78 -22.48 -26.06 25.93
N HIS A 79 -22.55 -27.08 25.08
CA HIS A 79 -22.94 -26.95 23.68
C HIS A 79 -24.07 -27.94 23.41
N ASP A 80 -25.28 -27.46 23.18
CA ASP A 80 -26.55 -28.12 22.89
C ASP A 80 -26.93 -29.35 23.80
N GLN A 81 -26.23 -30.43 23.81
CA GLN A 81 -26.50 -31.60 24.64
C GLN A 81 -25.23 -32.22 25.24
N PHE A 82 -24.07 -31.59 25.05
CA PHE A 82 -22.81 -32.11 25.56
C PHE A 82 -22.07 -31.05 26.38
N VAL A 83 -21.49 -31.50 27.48
CA VAL A 83 -20.58 -30.73 28.31
C VAL A 83 -19.16 -31.04 27.84
N VAL A 84 -18.44 -30.00 27.36
CA VAL A 84 -17.05 -30.12 26.92
C VAL A 84 -16.16 -29.39 27.91
N PHE A 85 -15.15 -30.06 28.42
CA PHE A 85 -14.13 -29.45 29.26
C PHE A 85 -12.99 -28.93 28.35
N GLU A 86 -12.82 -27.62 28.32
CA GLU A 86 -11.73 -26.95 27.59
C GLU A 86 -10.63 -26.52 28.56
N THR A 87 -9.41 -27.00 28.38
CA THR A 87 -8.27 -26.48 29.15
C THR A 87 -7.69 -25.27 28.42
N GLN A 88 -7.82 -24.11 29.04
CA GLN A 88 -7.23 -22.86 28.54
C GLN A 88 -5.91 -22.59 29.25
N VAL A 89 -4.88 -22.31 28.45
CA VAL A 89 -3.55 -21.88 28.91
C VAL A 89 -3.39 -20.41 28.67
N GLU A 90 -3.24 -19.66 29.74
CA GLU A 90 -2.84 -18.26 29.67
C GLU A 90 -1.32 -18.20 29.57
N ALA A 91 -0.81 -17.99 28.36
CA ALA A 91 0.62 -18.08 28.06
C ALA A 91 1.38 -16.95 28.78
N GLN A 92 2.42 -17.32 29.50
CA GLN A 92 3.43 -16.43 30.08
C GLN A 92 4.69 -16.36 29.20
N SER A 93 4.96 -17.44 28.45
CA SER A 93 5.92 -17.46 27.37
C SER A 93 5.50 -18.42 26.27
N ILE A 94 5.89 -18.13 25.05
CA ILE A 94 5.66 -18.98 23.89
C ILE A 94 6.91 -18.97 22.99
N ARG A 95 7.33 -20.16 22.56
CA ARG A 95 8.48 -20.36 21.70
C ARG A 95 8.12 -21.25 20.53
N LEU A 96 8.43 -20.83 19.32
CA LEU A 96 8.28 -21.68 18.13
C LEU A 96 9.31 -22.81 18.18
N VAL A 97 8.82 -24.06 18.10
CA VAL A 97 9.63 -25.27 18.09
C VAL A 97 9.83 -25.77 16.66
N ARG A 98 8.75 -25.77 15.87
CA ARG A 98 8.77 -26.23 14.49
C ARG A 98 7.80 -25.43 13.64
N PRO A 99 8.24 -24.91 12.47
CA PRO A 99 7.35 -24.25 11.51
C PRO A 99 6.35 -25.23 10.90
N SER A 100 5.32 -24.69 10.27
CA SER A 100 4.21 -25.50 9.74
C SER A 100 4.53 -26.31 8.48
N GLY A 101 5.68 -26.07 7.85
CA GLY A 101 5.96 -26.59 6.51
C GLY A 101 5.02 -26.01 5.44
N SER A 102 4.23 -25.00 5.79
CA SER A 102 3.19 -24.43 4.92
C SER A 102 3.68 -23.99 3.56
N GLN A 103 4.93 -23.57 3.46
CA GLN A 103 5.53 -23.08 2.23
C GLN A 103 5.81 -24.22 1.25
N ILE A 104 6.45 -25.32 1.70
CA ILE A 104 6.71 -26.47 0.85
C ILE A 104 5.41 -27.23 0.52
N ILE A 105 4.48 -27.33 1.47
CA ILE A 105 3.16 -27.91 1.25
C ILE A 105 2.43 -27.16 0.14
N GLN A 106 2.41 -25.84 0.20
CA GLN A 106 1.75 -24.98 -0.79
C GLN A 106 2.46 -25.09 -2.14
N TRP A 107 3.81 -25.04 -2.14
CA TRP A 107 4.59 -25.17 -3.37
C TRP A 107 4.31 -26.52 -4.07
N LEU A 108 4.30 -27.63 -3.32
CA LEU A 108 4.00 -28.94 -3.85
C LEU A 108 2.60 -29.01 -4.45
N SER A 109 1.60 -28.44 -3.77
CA SER A 109 0.21 -28.46 -4.26
C SER A 109 0.01 -27.60 -5.51
N ASP A 110 0.74 -26.50 -5.62
CA ASP A 110 0.60 -25.52 -6.73
C ASP A 110 1.40 -25.95 -7.97
N ASN A 111 2.54 -26.63 -7.79
CA ASN A 111 3.50 -26.89 -8.87
C ASN A 111 3.61 -28.37 -9.26
N ALA A 112 3.28 -29.31 -8.37
CA ALA A 112 3.44 -30.72 -8.63
C ALA A 112 2.13 -31.36 -9.10
N ARG A 113 2.07 -31.75 -10.39
CA ARG A 113 0.88 -32.35 -10.99
C ARG A 113 0.42 -33.60 -10.23
N GLY A 114 -0.82 -33.59 -9.73
CA GLY A 114 -1.45 -34.72 -9.01
C GLY A 114 -1.11 -34.80 -7.52
N ILE A 115 -0.37 -33.83 -6.98
CA ILE A 115 -0.14 -33.68 -5.54
C ILE A 115 -1.09 -32.62 -5.03
N SER A 116 -2.16 -33.08 -4.35
CA SER A 116 -3.09 -32.19 -3.65
C SER A 116 -2.49 -31.71 -2.33
N ASN A 117 -3.06 -30.66 -1.74
CA ASN A 117 -2.67 -30.16 -0.43
C ASN A 117 -2.63 -31.29 0.64
N VAL A 118 -3.59 -32.21 0.60
CA VAL A 118 -3.63 -33.36 1.53
C VAL A 118 -2.41 -34.28 1.37
N LYS A 119 -2.00 -34.58 0.13
CA LYS A 119 -0.80 -35.38 -0.12
C LYS A 119 0.47 -34.64 0.27
N ALA A 120 0.56 -33.36 -0.04
CA ALA A 120 1.67 -32.50 0.34
C ALA A 120 1.82 -32.41 1.87
N THR A 121 0.70 -32.29 2.59
CA THR A 121 0.70 -32.30 4.07
C THR A 121 1.18 -33.65 4.61
N ARG A 122 0.74 -34.78 4.02
CA ARG A 122 1.23 -36.12 4.43
C ARG A 122 2.73 -36.29 4.18
N LEU A 123 3.25 -35.76 3.09
CA LEU A 123 4.70 -35.77 2.82
C LEU A 123 5.46 -35.00 3.91
N TRP A 124 4.95 -33.82 4.25
CA TRP A 124 5.55 -33.00 5.30
C TRP A 124 5.44 -33.66 6.69
N ASP A 125 4.31 -34.20 7.04
CA ASP A 125 4.10 -34.89 8.33
C ASP A 125 5.00 -36.12 8.48
N SER A 126 5.25 -36.84 7.38
CA SER A 126 6.10 -38.04 7.38
C SER A 126 7.60 -37.72 7.38
N LEU A 127 8.03 -36.74 6.57
CA LEU A 127 9.44 -36.49 6.30
C LEU A 127 9.98 -35.24 7.00
N GLY A 128 9.10 -34.27 7.31
CA GLY A 128 9.52 -32.99 7.88
C GLY A 128 10.58 -32.28 7.06
N ASP A 129 11.62 -31.76 7.71
CA ASP A 129 12.74 -31.07 7.04
C ASP A 129 13.53 -31.97 6.09
N ARG A 130 13.54 -33.30 6.33
CA ARG A 130 14.14 -34.29 5.42
C ARG A 130 13.49 -34.29 4.02
N LEU A 131 12.25 -33.78 3.89
CA LEU A 131 11.58 -33.69 2.61
C LEU A 131 12.39 -32.88 1.58
N TYR A 132 13.07 -31.82 2.02
CA TYR A 132 13.95 -31.04 1.13
C TYR A 132 15.11 -31.87 0.61
N GLU A 133 15.77 -32.67 1.48
CA GLU A 133 16.87 -33.56 1.10
C GLU A 133 16.41 -34.67 0.16
N VAL A 134 15.22 -35.21 0.40
CA VAL A 134 14.59 -36.22 -0.48
C VAL A 134 14.32 -35.66 -1.87
N LEU A 135 13.84 -34.41 -1.96
CA LEU A 135 13.60 -33.75 -3.23
C LEU A 135 14.91 -33.35 -3.94
N ASP A 136 15.87 -32.80 -3.19
CA ASP A 136 17.19 -32.39 -3.73
C ASP A 136 17.99 -33.58 -4.26
N ASN A 137 17.92 -34.73 -3.59
CA ASN A 137 18.64 -35.95 -3.96
C ASN A 137 17.84 -36.89 -4.90
N SER A 138 16.60 -36.49 -5.25
CA SER A 138 15.65 -37.36 -6.01
C SER A 138 15.49 -38.76 -5.39
N ASP A 139 15.37 -38.82 -4.07
CA ASP A 139 15.17 -40.09 -3.33
C ASP A 139 13.77 -40.64 -3.59
N ASP A 140 13.66 -41.43 -4.66
CA ASP A 140 12.40 -42.04 -5.10
C ASP A 140 11.81 -42.97 -4.04
N ASP A 141 12.67 -43.70 -3.32
CA ASP A 141 12.23 -44.70 -2.32
C ASP A 141 11.54 -44.05 -1.14
N ALA A 142 12.01 -42.90 -0.70
CA ALA A 142 11.40 -42.17 0.41
C ALA A 142 9.98 -41.66 0.10
N LEU A 143 9.64 -41.50 -1.18
CA LEU A 143 8.32 -41.00 -1.60
C LEU A 143 7.31 -42.10 -1.95
N LYS A 144 7.75 -43.35 -2.18
CA LYS A 144 6.89 -44.45 -2.64
C LYS A 144 5.69 -44.73 -1.74
N GLY A 145 5.86 -44.61 -0.44
CA GLY A 145 4.78 -44.86 0.54
C GLY A 145 3.62 -43.85 0.47
N ILE A 146 3.89 -42.63 -0.03
CA ILE A 146 2.89 -41.54 -0.06
C ILE A 146 2.47 -41.24 -1.50
N ILE A 147 3.38 -41.36 -2.46
CA ILE A 147 3.14 -41.18 -3.90
C ILE A 147 3.49 -42.49 -4.61
N PRO A 148 2.56 -43.45 -4.70
CA PRO A 148 2.84 -44.76 -5.34
C PRO A 148 3.15 -44.66 -6.82
N ASN A 149 2.59 -43.68 -7.54
CA ASN A 149 2.75 -43.51 -8.99
C ASN A 149 4.14 -42.94 -9.33
N GLN A 150 4.91 -43.70 -10.12
CA GLN A 150 6.27 -43.33 -10.51
C GLN A 150 6.32 -42.10 -11.41
N ASP A 151 5.38 -41.96 -12.36
CA ASP A 151 5.34 -40.77 -13.25
C ASP A 151 5.13 -39.49 -12.48
N MET A 152 4.30 -39.55 -11.41
CA MET A 152 4.08 -38.40 -10.54
C MET A 152 5.33 -38.01 -9.74
N ARG A 153 6.09 -39.02 -9.25
CA ARG A 153 7.35 -38.76 -8.53
C ARG A 153 8.39 -38.17 -9.46
N THR A 154 8.54 -38.73 -10.66
CA THR A 154 9.46 -38.21 -11.72
C THR A 154 9.07 -36.77 -12.13
N ALA A 155 7.77 -36.52 -12.33
CA ALA A 155 7.30 -35.17 -12.65
C ALA A 155 7.55 -34.18 -11.50
N LEU A 156 7.41 -34.63 -10.23
CA LEU A 156 7.73 -33.83 -9.06
C LEU A 156 9.21 -33.45 -9.01
N PHE A 157 10.12 -34.42 -9.18
CA PHE A 157 11.56 -34.15 -9.18
C PHE A 157 11.96 -33.20 -10.29
N ASN A 158 11.48 -33.46 -11.54
CA ASN A 158 11.75 -32.57 -12.67
C ASN A 158 11.30 -31.14 -12.37
N LYS A 159 10.08 -30.99 -11.79
CA LYS A 159 9.54 -29.67 -11.46
C LYS A 159 10.30 -29.00 -10.32
N TRP A 160 10.80 -29.77 -9.36
CA TRP A 160 11.66 -29.27 -8.27
C TRP A 160 12.96 -28.71 -8.82
N PHE A 161 13.61 -29.40 -9.75
CA PHE A 161 14.86 -28.94 -10.38
C PHE A 161 14.66 -27.76 -11.34
N GLU A 162 13.55 -27.74 -12.10
CA GLU A 162 13.25 -26.64 -13.03
C GLU A 162 13.11 -25.28 -12.34
N ASN A 163 12.59 -25.26 -11.12
CA ASN A 163 12.23 -23.99 -10.49
C ASN A 163 13.33 -23.35 -9.64
N GLY A 164 14.49 -24.01 -9.45
CA GLY A 164 15.66 -23.43 -8.74
C GLY A 164 15.43 -22.93 -7.29
N ASP A 165 14.18 -22.99 -6.80
CA ASP A 165 13.71 -22.30 -5.61
C ASP A 165 13.84 -23.09 -4.30
N SER A 166 14.34 -24.34 -4.36
CA SER A 166 14.44 -25.20 -3.18
C SER A 166 15.27 -24.57 -2.06
N ARG A 167 16.40 -23.97 -2.41
CA ARG A 167 17.26 -23.27 -1.45
C ARG A 167 16.58 -22.06 -0.83
N THR A 168 15.87 -21.31 -1.65
CA THR A 168 15.14 -20.09 -1.20
C THR A 168 13.98 -20.45 -0.29
N LEU A 169 13.20 -21.51 -0.61
CA LEU A 169 12.11 -21.98 0.24
C LEU A 169 12.61 -22.52 1.58
N ARG A 170 13.70 -23.31 1.58
CA ARG A 170 14.35 -23.78 2.82
C ARG A 170 14.82 -22.61 3.67
N PHE A 171 15.54 -21.65 3.08
CA PHE A 171 16.04 -20.46 3.76
C PHE A 171 14.89 -19.64 4.39
N VAL A 172 13.83 -19.39 3.64
CA VAL A 172 12.66 -18.65 4.11
C VAL A 172 12.00 -19.36 5.29
N GLN A 173 11.92 -20.70 5.25
CA GLN A 173 11.38 -21.52 6.33
C GLN A 173 12.30 -21.52 7.57
N GLU A 174 13.60 -21.70 7.40
CA GLU A 174 14.60 -21.66 8.48
C GLU A 174 14.60 -20.30 9.18
N LYS A 175 14.39 -19.21 8.43
CA LYS A 175 14.32 -17.84 8.95
C LYS A 175 12.93 -17.45 9.42
N ASN A 176 11.96 -18.40 9.45
CA ASN A 176 10.56 -18.15 9.85
C ASN A 176 9.92 -16.94 9.17
N ILE A 177 10.29 -16.69 7.90
CA ILE A 177 9.71 -15.58 7.14
C ILE A 177 8.28 -15.98 6.72
N PRO A 178 7.28 -15.15 6.99
CA PRO A 178 5.90 -15.43 6.62
C PRO A 178 5.72 -15.61 5.11
N LEU A 179 4.85 -16.52 4.72
CA LEU A 179 4.65 -16.91 3.33
C LEU A 179 4.25 -15.74 2.41
N ASP A 180 3.41 -14.84 2.91
CA ASP A 180 2.97 -13.64 2.21
C ASP A 180 4.14 -12.70 1.88
N LEU A 181 5.03 -12.46 2.84
CA LEU A 181 6.25 -11.65 2.65
C LEU A 181 7.27 -12.38 1.76
N ALA A 182 7.46 -13.68 2.03
CA ALA A 182 8.38 -14.52 1.26
C ALA A 182 8.04 -14.52 -0.24
N ARG A 183 6.79 -14.74 -0.61
CA ARG A 183 6.35 -14.73 -2.02
C ARG A 183 6.62 -13.40 -2.71
N LYS A 184 6.37 -12.28 -2.04
CA LYS A 184 6.64 -10.95 -2.58
C LYS A 184 8.14 -10.71 -2.74
N ALA A 185 8.94 -11.09 -1.73
CA ALA A 185 10.40 -10.98 -1.76
C ALA A 185 11.01 -11.85 -2.89
N ILE A 186 10.58 -13.10 -3.03
CA ILE A 186 11.04 -14.02 -4.09
C ILE A 186 10.65 -13.47 -5.48
N LYS A 187 9.43 -13.00 -5.64
CA LYS A 187 8.97 -12.42 -6.92
C LYS A 187 9.81 -11.21 -7.34
N PHE A 188 10.24 -10.41 -6.37
CA PHE A 188 11.03 -9.19 -6.61
C PHE A 188 12.52 -9.48 -6.80
N HIS A 189 13.15 -10.19 -5.85
CA HIS A 189 14.59 -10.43 -5.83
C HIS A 189 15.02 -11.66 -6.66
N LYS A 190 14.09 -12.55 -7.00
CA LYS A 190 14.33 -13.78 -7.75
C LYS A 190 15.47 -14.59 -7.11
N GLU A 191 16.50 -14.94 -7.90
CA GLU A 191 17.65 -15.72 -7.47
C GLU A 191 18.49 -15.04 -6.38
N ASN A 192 18.40 -13.72 -6.26
CA ASN A 192 19.13 -12.93 -5.25
C ASN A 192 18.39 -12.82 -3.91
N THR A 193 17.24 -13.48 -3.73
CA THR A 193 16.41 -13.35 -2.52
C THR A 193 17.16 -13.66 -1.24
N ILE A 194 17.89 -14.77 -1.20
CA ILE A 194 18.65 -15.19 -0.02
C ILE A 194 19.69 -14.13 0.35
N GLN A 195 20.50 -13.72 -0.62
CA GLN A 195 21.57 -12.75 -0.38
C GLN A 195 21.00 -11.39 0.06
N ALA A 196 19.96 -10.92 -0.61
CA ALA A 196 19.30 -9.65 -0.29
C ALA A 196 18.75 -9.61 1.15
N LEU A 197 18.19 -10.74 1.63
CA LEU A 197 17.64 -10.84 2.99
C LEU A 197 18.73 -11.09 4.06
N ILE A 198 19.85 -11.73 3.70
CA ILE A 198 21.02 -11.84 4.59
C ILE A 198 21.67 -10.47 4.75
N ASP A 199 21.84 -9.72 3.67
CA ASP A 199 22.44 -8.39 3.70
C ASP A 199 21.59 -7.42 4.51
N ASP A 200 20.26 -7.44 4.30
CA ASP A 200 19.32 -6.59 5.01
C ASP A 200 17.92 -7.22 5.13
N PRO A 201 17.60 -7.86 6.27
CA PRO A 201 16.27 -8.47 6.47
C PRO A 201 15.14 -7.45 6.58
N TYR A 202 15.45 -6.16 6.86
CA TYR A 202 14.43 -5.10 6.90
C TYR A 202 13.85 -4.75 5.54
N ARG A 203 14.44 -5.26 4.43
CA ARG A 203 13.79 -5.21 3.10
C ARG A 203 12.40 -5.84 3.07
N LEU A 204 12.10 -6.71 4.04
CA LEU A 204 10.75 -7.26 4.20
C LEU A 204 9.67 -6.21 4.51
N LEU A 205 10.04 -5.03 5.04
CA LEU A 205 9.13 -3.89 5.22
C LEU A 205 8.57 -3.40 3.89
N SER A 206 9.37 -3.36 2.83
CA SER A 206 8.94 -2.96 1.49
C SER A 206 7.88 -3.89 0.87
N PHE A 207 7.64 -5.07 1.46
CA PHE A 207 6.64 -6.05 1.04
C PHE A 207 5.39 -6.08 1.93
N GLU A 208 5.07 -4.97 2.58
CA GLU A 208 3.94 -4.82 3.52
C GLU A 208 4.14 -5.58 4.85
N GLY A 209 5.36 -5.88 5.21
CA GLY A 209 5.69 -6.39 6.54
C GLY A 209 5.46 -5.31 7.60
N SER A 210 4.78 -5.63 8.71
CA SER A 210 4.69 -4.69 9.83
C SER A 210 6.04 -4.58 10.54
N TRP A 211 6.37 -3.37 11.03
CA TRP A 211 7.61 -3.13 11.77
C TRP A 211 7.85 -4.18 12.85
N THR A 212 6.87 -4.40 13.73
CA THR A 212 7.02 -5.31 14.87
C THR A 212 7.38 -6.73 14.44
N ARG A 213 6.74 -7.23 13.37
CA ARG A 213 6.98 -8.58 12.85
C ARG A 213 8.34 -8.70 12.18
N VAL A 214 8.71 -7.72 11.36
CA VAL A 214 9.99 -7.73 10.64
C VAL A 214 11.15 -7.51 11.60
N ASP A 215 11.02 -6.59 12.56
CA ASP A 215 12.04 -6.32 13.57
C ASP A 215 12.32 -7.56 14.43
N GLN A 216 11.25 -8.27 14.83
CA GLN A 216 11.39 -9.52 15.57
C GLN A 216 12.08 -10.62 14.75
N ILE A 217 11.65 -10.85 13.49
CA ILE A 217 12.31 -11.82 12.61
C ILE A 217 13.78 -11.47 12.43
N SER A 218 14.10 -10.19 12.24
CA SER A 218 15.46 -9.71 12.03
C SER A 218 16.35 -9.96 13.25
N GLN A 219 15.84 -9.73 14.44
CA GLN A 219 16.59 -9.99 15.69
C GLN A 219 16.73 -11.48 15.95
N ASP A 220 15.61 -12.23 15.96
CA ASP A 220 15.59 -13.63 16.40
C ASP A 220 16.24 -14.58 15.37
N ASN A 221 16.05 -14.34 14.06
CA ASN A 221 16.42 -15.30 13.03
C ASN A 221 17.63 -14.85 12.19
N PHE A 222 17.95 -13.54 12.18
CA PHE A 222 19.11 -13.02 11.48
C PHE A 222 20.19 -12.48 12.43
N GLY A 223 19.93 -12.46 13.74
CA GLY A 223 20.89 -12.02 14.75
C GLY A 223 21.21 -10.51 14.69
N ILE A 224 20.27 -9.68 14.22
CA ILE A 224 20.44 -8.23 14.16
C ILE A 224 20.44 -7.67 15.59
N ALA A 225 21.52 -6.97 15.96
CA ALA A 225 21.62 -6.32 17.26
C ALA A 225 20.67 -5.10 17.37
N LEU A 226 20.33 -4.74 18.62
CA LEU A 226 19.44 -3.61 18.88
C LEU A 226 19.98 -2.26 18.37
N ASP A 227 21.29 -2.12 18.31
CA ASP A 227 22.04 -0.94 17.85
C ASP A 227 22.60 -1.09 16.42
N ASP A 228 22.18 -2.13 15.69
CA ASP A 228 22.61 -2.34 14.30
C ASP A 228 22.16 -1.16 13.41
N PRO A 229 23.06 -0.57 12.61
CA PRO A 229 22.73 0.54 11.73
C PRO A 229 21.60 0.23 10.74
N ARG A 230 21.47 -1.02 10.27
CA ARG A 230 20.37 -1.46 9.38
C ARG A 230 19.03 -1.33 10.08
N ARG A 231 18.93 -1.75 11.33
CA ARG A 231 17.73 -1.60 12.16
C ARG A 231 17.31 -0.14 12.31
N LEU A 232 18.29 0.73 12.61
CA LEU A 232 18.00 2.15 12.78
C LEU A 232 17.65 2.84 11.48
N ALA A 233 18.28 2.50 10.36
CA ALA A 233 17.96 3.02 9.03
C ALA A 233 16.56 2.60 8.60
N ALA A 234 16.18 1.35 8.83
CA ALA A 234 14.85 0.85 8.58
C ALA A 234 13.77 1.52 9.47
N ALA A 235 14.10 1.82 10.75
CA ALA A 235 13.20 2.56 11.63
C ALA A 235 12.97 4.01 11.16
N LEU A 236 14.00 4.65 10.58
CA LEU A 236 13.86 5.97 9.94
C LEU A 236 12.94 5.90 8.70
N GLU A 237 13.14 4.89 7.85
CA GLU A 237 12.28 4.66 6.69
C GLU A 237 10.82 4.43 7.09
N GLU A 238 10.56 3.54 8.05
CA GLU A 238 9.22 3.27 8.56
C GLU A 238 8.55 4.51 9.17
N ALA A 239 9.34 5.33 9.90
CA ALA A 239 8.83 6.59 10.45
C ALA A 239 8.42 7.57 9.33
N LEU A 240 9.15 7.61 8.21
CA LEU A 240 8.81 8.44 7.05
C LEU A 240 7.57 7.95 6.32
N TYR A 241 7.34 6.64 6.21
CA TYR A 241 6.06 6.11 5.72
C TYR A 241 4.91 6.46 6.64
N GLY A 242 5.11 6.42 7.96
CA GLY A 242 4.12 6.88 8.94
C GLY A 242 3.82 8.38 8.87
N VAL A 243 4.75 9.19 8.37
CA VAL A 243 4.52 10.62 8.05
C VAL A 243 3.63 10.74 6.81
N ALA A 244 3.87 9.91 5.80
CA ALA A 244 3.06 9.90 4.57
C ALA A 244 1.61 9.49 4.86
N GLU A 245 1.37 8.53 5.75
CA GLU A 245 0.01 8.17 6.21
C GLU A 245 -0.73 9.34 6.88
N LYS A 246 0.00 10.31 7.44
CA LYS A 246 -0.57 11.54 8.03
C LYS A 246 -0.71 12.69 7.04
N GLY A 247 -0.43 12.47 5.77
CA GLY A 247 -0.64 13.43 4.69
C GLY A 247 0.60 14.22 4.25
N SER A 248 1.75 14.11 4.93
CA SER A 248 2.98 14.82 4.58
C SER A 248 3.93 13.91 3.79
N THR A 249 4.59 14.44 2.76
CA THR A 249 5.50 13.68 1.89
C THR A 249 6.95 13.72 2.37
N CYS A 250 7.28 14.60 3.31
CA CYS A 250 8.60 14.75 3.90
C CYS A 250 8.50 15.17 5.37
N ALA A 251 9.60 15.02 6.10
CA ALA A 251 9.73 15.45 7.49
C ALA A 251 11.19 15.78 7.82
N THR A 252 11.39 16.57 8.87
CA THR A 252 12.72 16.74 9.47
C THR A 252 13.05 15.55 10.38
N LEU A 253 14.33 15.39 10.73
CA LEU A 253 14.73 14.38 11.72
C LEU A 253 14.01 14.61 13.07
N ASN A 254 13.81 15.86 13.46
CA ASN A 254 13.09 16.20 14.70
C ASN A 254 11.64 15.74 14.68
N ASP A 255 10.95 15.87 13.54
CA ASP A 255 9.55 15.47 13.40
C ASP A 255 9.35 13.95 13.57
N ILE A 256 10.31 13.14 13.11
CA ILE A 256 10.23 11.68 13.16
C ILE A 256 10.88 11.08 14.39
N GLN A 257 11.67 11.84 15.17
CA GLN A 257 12.42 11.35 16.31
C GLN A 257 11.56 10.59 17.32
N ALA A 258 10.40 11.11 17.69
CA ALA A 258 9.48 10.45 18.62
C ALA A 258 8.94 9.13 18.08
N THR A 259 8.71 9.05 16.77
CA THR A 259 8.25 7.82 16.11
C THR A 259 9.36 6.78 16.07
N VAL A 260 10.57 7.18 15.68
CA VAL A 260 11.75 6.30 15.68
C VAL A 260 12.01 5.78 17.10
N ALA A 261 12.01 6.64 18.13
CA ALA A 261 12.21 6.24 19.51
C ALA A 261 11.18 5.19 19.98
N ARG A 262 9.92 5.30 19.52
CA ARG A 262 8.88 4.32 19.84
C ARG A 262 9.12 2.98 19.15
N LEU A 263 9.61 2.98 17.90
CA LEU A 263 9.90 1.77 17.13
C LEU A 263 11.07 0.99 17.72
N ILE A 264 12.17 1.66 18.09
CA ILE A 264 13.42 1.00 18.50
C ILE A 264 13.59 0.83 20.02
N LYS A 265 12.72 1.44 20.85
CA LYS A 265 12.83 1.52 22.32
C LYS A 265 14.12 2.23 22.80
N PRO A 266 14.04 3.37 23.49
CA PRO A 266 15.11 4.40 23.58
C PRO A 266 16.43 4.02 24.28
N SER A 267 16.54 2.84 24.86
CA SER A 267 17.67 2.48 25.75
C SER A 267 19.01 2.25 25.06
N VAL A 268 19.09 2.29 23.72
CA VAL A 268 20.26 1.76 22.99
C VAL A 268 20.87 2.70 21.95
N VAL A 269 20.26 3.87 21.64
CA VAL A 269 20.76 4.72 20.54
C VAL A 269 21.87 5.64 21.01
N VAL A 270 23.10 5.26 20.72
CA VAL A 270 24.25 6.15 20.81
C VAL A 270 24.29 7.07 19.58
N LYS A 271 24.64 8.34 19.74
CA LYS A 271 24.75 9.34 18.64
C LYS A 271 25.56 8.81 17.45
N ALA A 272 26.67 8.12 17.70
CA ALA A 272 27.50 7.51 16.65
C ALA A 272 26.77 6.44 15.81
N THR A 273 25.84 5.70 16.41
CA THR A 273 25.05 4.69 15.70
C THR A 273 23.99 5.36 14.82
N LEU A 274 23.39 6.45 15.28
CA LEU A 274 22.46 7.23 14.47
C LEU A 274 23.13 7.85 13.23
N GLU A 275 24.35 8.39 13.39
CA GLU A 275 25.13 8.93 12.27
C GLU A 275 25.45 7.83 11.22
N LYS A 276 25.84 6.64 11.68
CA LYS A 276 26.06 5.48 10.80
C LYS A 276 24.77 5.04 10.10
N ALA A 277 23.65 5.04 10.81
CA ALA A 277 22.35 4.69 10.24
C ALA A 277 21.89 5.70 9.17
N LEU A 278 22.10 6.99 9.40
CA LEU A 278 21.81 8.05 8.43
C LEU A 278 22.69 7.90 7.17
N LEU A 279 23.97 7.60 7.35
CA LEU A 279 24.87 7.35 6.22
C LEU A 279 24.44 6.11 5.44
N LEU A 280 24.25 4.98 6.13
CA LEU A 280 23.80 3.73 5.52
C LEU A 280 22.48 3.88 4.77
N GLY A 281 21.45 4.45 5.40
CA GLY A 281 20.14 4.61 4.79
C GLY A 281 20.16 5.51 3.55
N LYS A 282 21.04 6.51 3.52
CA LYS A 282 21.30 7.35 2.34
C LYS A 282 21.99 6.56 1.22
N GLU A 283 23.01 5.77 1.54
CA GLU A 283 23.76 4.95 0.58
C GLU A 283 22.90 3.81 0.00
N THR A 284 22.10 3.18 0.84
CA THR A 284 21.20 2.08 0.45
C THR A 284 19.88 2.56 -0.17
N GLY A 285 19.61 3.88 -0.14
CA GLY A 285 18.40 4.48 -0.70
C GLY A 285 17.13 4.24 0.12
N GLN A 286 17.24 3.95 1.42
CA GLN A 286 16.09 3.81 2.32
C GLN A 286 15.38 5.14 2.57
N PHE A 287 16.04 6.25 2.37
CA PHE A 287 15.44 7.58 2.32
C PHE A 287 16.24 8.53 1.43
N VAL A 288 15.59 9.60 1.02
CA VAL A 288 16.22 10.71 0.28
C VAL A 288 16.25 11.94 1.17
N SER A 289 17.43 12.56 1.32
CA SER A 289 17.59 13.79 2.09
C SER A 289 17.90 14.98 1.19
N ARG A 290 17.32 16.14 1.52
CA ARG A 290 17.57 17.42 0.87
C ARG A 290 17.65 18.53 1.90
N GLU A 291 18.49 19.51 1.65
CA GLU A 291 18.49 20.75 2.43
C GLU A 291 17.32 21.64 1.96
N ALA A 292 16.52 22.09 2.90
CA ALA A 292 15.53 23.12 2.69
C ALA A 292 16.18 24.50 2.68
N ASN A 293 15.46 25.53 2.23
CA ASN A 293 15.96 26.92 2.14
C ASN A 293 16.43 27.50 3.49
N ASN A 294 16.03 26.92 4.60
CA ASN A 294 16.42 27.29 5.97
C ASN A 294 17.61 26.44 6.50
N PHE A 295 18.35 25.71 5.64
CA PHE A 295 19.41 24.77 5.99
C PHE A 295 18.95 23.57 6.84
N GLU A 296 17.65 23.34 6.93
CA GLU A 296 17.11 22.18 7.63
C GLU A 296 17.08 20.95 6.71
N LEU A 297 17.51 19.81 7.22
CA LEU A 297 17.51 18.56 6.46
C LEU A 297 16.13 17.94 6.37
N MET A 298 15.52 18.01 5.19
CA MET A 298 14.26 17.34 4.90
C MET A 298 14.51 15.93 4.40
N MET A 299 13.79 14.97 4.96
CA MET A 299 13.87 13.55 4.62
C MET A 299 12.56 13.09 3.97
N HIS A 300 12.68 12.28 2.94
CA HIS A 300 11.56 11.70 2.21
C HIS A 300 11.67 10.18 2.19
N ALA A 301 10.55 9.48 2.28
CA ALA A 301 10.51 8.10 1.85
C ALA A 301 10.80 8.01 0.34
N PRO A 302 11.54 7.00 -0.16
CA PRO A 302 11.96 6.93 -1.56
C PRO A 302 10.80 6.98 -2.54
N GLY A 303 9.70 6.29 -2.23
CA GLY A 303 8.50 6.26 -3.07
C GLY A 303 7.85 7.64 -3.22
N THR A 304 7.66 8.37 -2.11
CA THR A 304 7.06 9.71 -2.15
C THR A 304 7.94 10.70 -2.90
N TYR A 305 9.25 10.63 -2.69
CA TYR A 305 10.21 11.46 -3.41
C TYR A 305 10.18 11.24 -4.92
N LEU A 306 10.17 9.97 -5.35
CA LEU A 306 10.12 9.62 -6.76
C LEU A 306 8.82 10.12 -7.40
N MET A 307 7.69 9.91 -6.75
CA MET A 307 6.39 10.38 -7.22
C MET A 307 6.34 11.90 -7.36
N GLU A 308 6.83 12.65 -6.37
CA GLU A 308 6.90 14.13 -6.45
C GLU A 308 7.77 14.60 -7.61
N ARG A 309 8.94 13.98 -7.77
CA ARG A 309 9.87 14.32 -8.86
C ARG A 309 9.25 14.08 -10.22
N GLU A 310 8.62 12.93 -10.44
CA GLU A 310 8.00 12.60 -11.73
C GLU A 310 6.80 13.49 -12.03
N CYS A 311 5.96 13.79 -11.03
CA CYS A 311 4.87 14.76 -11.17
C CYS A 311 5.39 16.16 -11.52
N ALA A 312 6.43 16.61 -10.83
CA ALA A 312 7.05 17.92 -11.10
C ALA A 312 7.66 18.01 -12.52
N GLU A 313 8.35 16.95 -12.96
CA GLU A 313 8.92 16.92 -14.32
C GLU A 313 7.82 16.90 -15.38
N PHE A 314 6.73 16.17 -15.18
CA PHE A 314 5.59 16.20 -16.09
C PHE A 314 4.97 17.60 -16.20
N ILE A 315 4.72 18.27 -15.06
CA ILE A 315 4.19 19.64 -15.04
C ILE A 315 5.15 20.59 -15.74
N LYS A 316 6.47 20.50 -15.51
CA LYS A 316 7.48 21.31 -16.21
C LYS A 316 7.44 21.11 -17.72
N ILE A 317 7.25 19.88 -18.20
CA ILE A 317 7.09 19.60 -19.64
C ILE A 317 5.86 20.33 -20.18
N LEU A 318 4.73 20.28 -19.48
CA LEU A 318 3.52 20.97 -19.91
C LEU A 318 3.68 22.50 -19.91
N LEU A 319 4.33 23.06 -18.89
CA LEU A 319 4.58 24.50 -18.78
C LEU A 319 5.49 25.04 -19.89
N ARG A 320 6.51 24.26 -20.31
CA ARG A 320 7.41 24.64 -21.41
C ARG A 320 6.79 24.45 -22.78
N SER A 321 5.71 23.71 -22.88
CA SER A 321 5.04 23.42 -24.14
C SER A 321 4.04 24.52 -24.49
N PRO A 322 3.91 24.89 -25.77
CA PRO A 322 2.96 25.90 -26.18
C PRO A 322 1.52 25.43 -25.93
N GLY A 323 0.67 26.33 -25.46
CA GLY A 323 -0.75 26.10 -25.32
C GLY A 323 -1.46 25.92 -26.68
N ILE A 324 -2.77 25.71 -26.63
CA ILE A 324 -3.62 25.46 -27.81
C ILE A 324 -4.01 26.76 -28.57
N LYS A 325 -3.78 27.93 -27.96
CA LYS A 325 -4.20 29.22 -28.54
C LYS A 325 -3.85 29.40 -30.01
N LYS A 326 -2.63 28.99 -30.40
CA LYS A 326 -2.15 29.12 -31.80
C LYS A 326 -2.82 28.13 -32.78
N GLN A 327 -3.57 27.17 -32.27
CA GLN A 327 -4.25 26.11 -33.04
C GLN A 327 -5.74 26.41 -33.22
N LEU A 328 -6.26 27.44 -32.55
CA LEU A 328 -7.65 27.83 -32.67
C LEU A 328 -7.92 28.46 -34.03
N PRO A 329 -9.09 28.14 -34.64
CA PRO A 329 -9.45 28.67 -35.95
C PRO A 329 -9.73 30.16 -35.95
N THR A 330 -10.08 30.74 -34.79
CA THR A 330 -10.39 32.15 -34.59
C THR A 330 -9.84 32.65 -33.27
N ASN A 331 -9.95 33.98 -33.03
CA ASN A 331 -9.57 34.56 -31.73
C ASN A 331 -10.40 34.00 -30.59
N ILE A 332 -9.77 33.72 -29.45
CA ILE A 332 -10.43 33.19 -28.23
C ILE A 332 -11.58 34.12 -27.79
N ASP A 333 -11.42 35.44 -27.89
CA ASP A 333 -12.48 36.37 -27.50
C ASP A 333 -13.74 36.21 -28.36
N ALA A 334 -13.59 35.92 -29.65
CA ALA A 334 -14.74 35.63 -30.51
C ALA A 334 -15.45 34.36 -30.08
N LEU A 335 -14.70 33.28 -29.79
CA LEU A 335 -15.29 32.03 -29.32
C LEU A 335 -15.98 32.16 -27.94
N ILE A 336 -15.44 33.00 -27.05
CA ILE A 336 -16.07 33.30 -25.76
C ILE A 336 -17.38 34.07 -25.97
N ASN A 337 -17.38 35.07 -26.89
CA ASN A 337 -18.57 35.84 -27.20
C ASN A 337 -19.66 34.99 -27.85
N ASP A 338 -19.27 34.07 -28.73
CA ASP A 338 -20.23 33.07 -29.31
C ASP A 338 -20.84 32.20 -28.20
N PHE A 339 -20.06 31.71 -27.27
CA PHE A 339 -20.56 30.98 -26.10
C PHE A 339 -21.56 31.83 -25.28
N GLU A 340 -21.21 33.07 -24.97
CA GLU A 340 -22.11 33.97 -24.24
C GLU A 340 -23.43 34.22 -25.00
N CYS A 341 -23.38 34.36 -26.33
CA CYS A 341 -24.58 34.50 -27.18
C CYS A 341 -25.46 33.23 -27.15
N GLU A 342 -24.85 32.04 -27.20
CA GLU A 342 -25.54 30.77 -27.06
C GLU A 342 -26.18 30.61 -25.67
N GLU A 343 -25.45 30.89 -24.58
CA GLU A 343 -26.00 30.79 -23.23
C GLU A 343 -27.12 31.81 -22.95
N ARG A 344 -27.06 33.02 -23.50
CA ARG A 344 -28.17 34.00 -23.42
C ARG A 344 -29.49 33.44 -24.00
N ARG A 345 -29.37 32.73 -25.13
CA ARG A 345 -30.54 32.10 -25.78
C ARG A 345 -31.06 30.91 -24.96
N HIS A 346 -30.13 30.04 -24.50
CA HIS A 346 -30.50 28.83 -23.75
C HIS A 346 -31.11 29.12 -22.39
N GLN A 347 -30.59 30.13 -21.67
CA GLN A 347 -31.07 30.49 -20.34
C GLN A 347 -32.18 31.54 -20.37
N ASN A 348 -32.58 32.01 -21.55
CA ASN A 348 -33.53 33.15 -21.72
C ASN A 348 -33.10 34.35 -20.83
N SER A 349 -31.79 34.60 -20.74
CA SER A 349 -31.20 35.64 -19.89
C SER A 349 -30.35 36.61 -20.73
N PRO A 350 -30.92 37.74 -21.20
CA PRO A 350 -30.21 38.70 -22.06
C PRO A 350 -28.94 39.30 -21.39
N ALA A 351 -28.90 39.33 -20.08
CA ALA A 351 -27.80 39.92 -19.32
C ALA A 351 -26.66 38.92 -19.03
N PHE A 352 -26.73 37.66 -19.49
CA PHE A 352 -25.67 36.70 -19.24
C PHE A 352 -24.36 37.12 -19.91
N SER A 353 -23.31 37.23 -19.11
CA SER A 353 -21.94 37.42 -19.56
C SER A 353 -20.96 36.80 -18.56
N LEU A 354 -19.80 36.38 -19.05
CA LEU A 354 -18.70 36.01 -18.19
C LEU A 354 -18.05 37.30 -17.62
N ASN A 355 -17.72 37.28 -16.35
CA ASN A 355 -16.91 38.35 -15.76
C ASN A 355 -15.44 38.28 -16.24
N GLU A 356 -14.67 39.27 -15.92
CA GLU A 356 -13.28 39.37 -16.38
C GLU A 356 -12.42 38.19 -15.93
N ALA A 357 -12.54 37.77 -14.66
CA ALA A 357 -11.81 36.64 -14.11
C ALA A 357 -12.21 35.32 -14.80
N GLN A 358 -13.48 35.11 -15.12
CA GLN A 358 -13.97 33.92 -15.84
C GLN A 358 -13.44 33.91 -17.27
N ARG A 359 -13.45 35.05 -17.98
CA ARG A 359 -12.86 35.17 -19.32
C ARG A 359 -11.34 34.94 -19.29
N MET A 360 -10.67 35.48 -18.27
CA MET A 360 -9.25 35.28 -18.08
C MET A 360 -8.93 33.78 -17.82
N ALA A 361 -9.72 33.07 -17.02
CA ALA A 361 -9.53 31.65 -16.78
C ALA A 361 -9.59 30.81 -18.08
N VAL A 362 -10.54 31.09 -18.99
CA VAL A 362 -10.58 30.45 -20.30
C VAL A 362 -9.35 30.79 -21.14
N LYS A 363 -8.95 32.07 -21.19
CA LYS A 363 -7.77 32.52 -21.93
C LYS A 363 -6.49 31.88 -21.41
N THR A 364 -6.30 31.87 -20.10
CA THR A 364 -5.14 31.26 -19.43
C THR A 364 -5.06 29.77 -19.74
N SER A 365 -6.18 29.04 -19.62
CA SER A 365 -6.25 27.62 -19.93
C SER A 365 -5.95 27.32 -21.40
N CYS A 366 -6.36 28.19 -22.35
CA CYS A 366 -6.03 27.98 -23.75
C CYS A 366 -4.57 28.38 -24.08
N SER A 367 -3.99 29.33 -23.35
CA SER A 367 -2.62 29.83 -23.60
C SER A 367 -1.54 28.89 -23.06
N ASN A 368 -1.86 28.03 -22.11
CA ASN A 368 -0.93 27.12 -21.44
C ASN A 368 -1.43 25.68 -21.53
N ARG A 369 -0.53 24.70 -21.61
CA ARG A 369 -0.92 23.26 -21.54
C ARG A 369 -1.21 22.79 -20.13
N PHE A 370 -0.75 23.51 -19.13
CA PHE A 370 -1.10 23.31 -17.74
C PHE A 370 -1.73 24.58 -17.19
N SER A 371 -2.86 24.48 -16.54
CA SER A 371 -3.51 25.63 -15.89
C SER A 371 -4.31 25.21 -14.68
N ILE A 372 -4.52 26.18 -13.78
CA ILE A 372 -5.27 26.00 -12.54
C ILE A 372 -6.40 27.03 -12.51
N ILE A 373 -7.61 26.59 -12.17
CA ILE A 373 -8.77 27.45 -11.94
C ILE A 373 -9.21 27.25 -10.50
N THR A 374 -9.08 28.28 -9.67
CA THR A 374 -9.49 28.22 -8.27
C THR A 374 -10.70 29.09 -8.00
N GLY A 375 -11.41 28.76 -6.92
CA GLY A 375 -12.51 29.57 -6.41
C GLY A 375 -13.47 28.80 -5.53
N GLY A 376 -14.18 29.50 -4.67
CA GLY A 376 -15.15 28.96 -3.74
C GLY A 376 -16.41 28.40 -4.40
N ALA A 377 -17.40 28.05 -3.58
CA ALA A 377 -18.70 27.61 -4.07
C ALA A 377 -19.45 28.78 -4.73
N GLY A 378 -20.11 28.54 -5.88
CA GLY A 378 -20.96 29.51 -6.54
C GLY A 378 -20.28 30.60 -7.36
N VAL A 379 -18.93 30.62 -7.47
CA VAL A 379 -18.18 31.61 -8.29
C VAL A 379 -18.21 31.31 -9.80
N GLY A 380 -18.88 30.24 -10.22
CA GLY A 380 -19.06 29.94 -11.65
C GLY A 380 -17.97 29.09 -12.28
N LYS A 381 -17.24 28.27 -11.52
CA LYS A 381 -16.26 27.31 -12.06
C LYS A 381 -16.81 26.47 -13.20
N THR A 382 -18.03 25.91 -13.03
CA THR A 382 -18.69 25.12 -14.06
C THR A 382 -19.04 25.93 -15.33
N THR A 383 -19.38 27.20 -15.16
CA THR A 383 -19.64 28.09 -16.31
C THR A 383 -18.35 28.33 -17.11
N VAL A 384 -17.21 28.51 -16.42
CA VAL A 384 -15.89 28.62 -17.07
C VAL A 384 -15.55 27.33 -17.81
N LEU A 385 -15.82 26.14 -17.21
CA LEU A 385 -15.61 24.87 -17.90
C LEU A 385 -16.45 24.73 -19.16
N LYS A 386 -17.73 25.11 -19.15
CA LYS A 386 -18.57 25.12 -20.35
C LYS A 386 -17.99 26.01 -21.45
N ALA A 387 -17.56 27.23 -21.10
CA ALA A 387 -16.94 28.15 -22.04
C ALA A 387 -15.62 27.58 -22.59
N LEU A 388 -14.80 26.98 -21.74
CA LEU A 388 -13.56 26.31 -22.15
C LEU A 388 -13.87 25.14 -23.11
N TYR A 389 -14.87 24.33 -22.80
CA TYR A 389 -15.27 23.21 -23.66
C TYR A 389 -15.73 23.66 -25.02
N ARG A 390 -16.49 24.75 -25.11
CA ARG A 390 -16.91 25.34 -26.38
C ARG A 390 -15.72 25.75 -27.24
N VAL A 391 -14.68 26.34 -26.62
CA VAL A 391 -13.42 26.66 -27.32
C VAL A 391 -12.69 25.39 -27.76
N LEU A 392 -12.62 24.37 -26.92
CA LEU A 392 -11.91 23.12 -27.20
C LEU A 392 -12.60 22.26 -28.27
N ASP A 393 -13.93 22.34 -28.38
CA ASP A 393 -14.70 21.61 -29.40
C ASP A 393 -14.29 22.00 -30.83
N THR A 394 -13.80 23.23 -31.02
CA THR A 394 -13.29 23.69 -32.33
C THR A 394 -12.02 22.95 -32.79
N LEU A 395 -11.32 22.29 -31.87
CA LEU A 395 -10.09 21.53 -32.15
C LEU A 395 -10.31 20.05 -32.38
N GLY A 396 -11.51 19.50 -32.09
CA GLY A 396 -11.83 18.09 -32.23
C GLY A 396 -10.96 17.13 -31.43
N ARG A 397 -10.33 17.59 -30.32
CA ARG A 397 -9.46 16.77 -29.50
C ARG A 397 -10.22 15.90 -28.53
N PRO A 398 -9.74 14.67 -28.24
CA PRO A 398 -10.29 13.86 -27.15
C PRO A 398 -10.25 14.64 -25.83
N ARG A 399 -11.38 14.69 -25.15
CA ARG A 399 -11.55 15.37 -23.88
C ARG A 399 -12.06 14.43 -22.81
N PHE A 400 -11.42 14.44 -21.65
CA PHE A 400 -11.79 13.65 -20.51
C PHE A 400 -11.94 14.57 -19.30
N GLN A 401 -13.15 14.69 -18.80
CA GLN A 401 -13.42 15.36 -17.55
C GLN A 401 -13.59 14.34 -16.43
N MET A 402 -12.98 14.60 -15.28
CA MET A 402 -12.96 13.65 -14.17
C MET A 402 -12.97 14.34 -12.82
N ALA A 403 -13.38 13.59 -11.80
CA ALA A 403 -13.28 13.98 -10.40
C ALA A 403 -12.92 12.75 -9.56
N LEU A 404 -12.64 12.96 -8.26
CA LEU A 404 -12.27 11.86 -7.37
C LEU A 404 -13.45 10.96 -7.00
N SER A 405 -14.66 11.51 -6.88
CA SER A 405 -15.83 10.78 -6.41
C SER A 405 -16.92 10.65 -7.48
N GLY A 406 -17.71 9.56 -7.42
CA GLY A 406 -18.85 9.36 -8.29
C GLY A 406 -19.92 10.45 -8.14
N ARG A 407 -20.13 11.01 -6.94
CA ARG A 407 -21.06 12.12 -6.73
C ARG A 407 -20.58 13.39 -7.45
N ALA A 408 -19.29 13.68 -7.41
CA ALA A 408 -18.71 14.81 -8.11
C ALA A 408 -18.82 14.63 -9.63
N THR A 409 -18.59 13.43 -10.16
CA THR A 409 -18.76 13.14 -11.59
C THR A 409 -20.21 13.30 -12.03
N THR A 410 -21.19 12.84 -11.25
CA THR A 410 -22.62 13.03 -11.58
C THR A 410 -22.97 14.53 -11.65
N ARG A 411 -22.57 15.33 -10.67
CA ARG A 411 -22.76 16.80 -10.69
C ARG A 411 -22.10 17.45 -11.90
N MET A 412 -20.89 16.99 -12.25
CA MET A 412 -20.14 17.49 -13.38
C MET A 412 -20.87 17.20 -14.70
N ILE A 413 -21.41 15.98 -14.87
CA ILE A 413 -22.24 15.60 -16.03
C ILE A 413 -23.50 16.47 -16.12
N GLU A 414 -24.23 16.60 -15.02
CA GLU A 414 -25.45 17.41 -14.96
C GLU A 414 -25.19 18.87 -15.32
N ALA A 415 -24.10 19.42 -14.84
CA ALA A 415 -23.73 20.80 -15.01
C ALA A 415 -23.13 21.12 -16.39
N THR A 416 -22.25 20.26 -16.93
CA THR A 416 -21.56 20.49 -18.21
C THR A 416 -22.28 19.86 -19.41
N LYS A 417 -23.21 18.90 -19.16
CA LYS A 417 -23.85 18.05 -20.18
C LYS A 417 -22.85 17.26 -21.02
N GLN A 418 -21.69 16.95 -20.43
CA GLN A 418 -20.62 16.19 -21.07
C GLN A 418 -20.31 14.93 -20.22
N PRO A 419 -19.88 13.82 -20.85
CA PRO A 419 -19.47 12.62 -20.11
C PRO A 419 -18.36 12.92 -19.12
N ALA A 420 -18.45 12.36 -17.91
CA ALA A 420 -17.41 12.42 -16.89
C ALA A 420 -17.20 11.06 -16.26
N THR A 421 -16.01 10.83 -15.75
CA THR A 421 -15.66 9.60 -15.04
C THR A 421 -14.87 9.90 -13.76
N THR A 422 -14.78 8.94 -12.86
CA THR A 422 -13.83 9.09 -11.74
C THR A 422 -12.39 8.91 -12.25
N ILE A 423 -11.42 9.49 -11.54
CA ILE A 423 -9.99 9.28 -11.88
C ILE A 423 -9.67 7.78 -11.89
N ALA A 424 -10.16 7.01 -10.91
CA ALA A 424 -9.98 5.56 -10.86
C ALA A 424 -10.61 4.86 -12.08
N GLY A 425 -11.81 5.26 -12.48
CA GLY A 425 -12.48 4.78 -13.70
C GLY A 425 -11.66 5.07 -14.94
N PHE A 426 -11.16 6.30 -15.10
CA PHE A 426 -10.30 6.68 -16.21
C PHE A 426 -9.01 5.84 -16.26
N LEU A 427 -8.36 5.67 -15.11
CA LEU A 427 -7.15 4.85 -15.01
C LEU A 427 -7.39 3.39 -15.41
N HIS A 428 -8.56 2.85 -15.13
CA HIS A 428 -8.91 1.47 -15.44
C HIS A 428 -9.38 1.26 -16.88
N SER A 429 -10.27 2.13 -17.40
CA SER A 429 -11.04 1.85 -18.62
C SER A 429 -10.52 2.54 -19.88
N VAL A 430 -9.87 3.71 -19.79
CA VAL A 430 -9.44 4.45 -20.97
C VAL A 430 -8.11 3.92 -21.51
N SER A 431 -8.09 3.51 -22.76
CA SER A 431 -6.87 3.04 -23.43
C SER A 431 -6.01 4.20 -23.96
N ALA A 432 -4.73 3.91 -24.24
CA ALA A 432 -3.84 4.90 -24.88
C ALA A 432 -4.32 5.30 -26.28
N VAL A 433 -4.99 4.41 -26.99
CA VAL A 433 -5.53 4.66 -28.34
C VAL A 433 -6.70 5.67 -28.26
N GLU A 434 -7.64 5.46 -27.34
CA GLU A 434 -8.78 6.38 -27.13
C GLU A 434 -8.31 7.76 -26.66
N MET A 435 -7.26 7.81 -25.86
CA MET A 435 -6.70 9.05 -25.34
C MET A 435 -6.00 9.86 -26.43
N GLY A 436 -5.35 9.19 -27.36
CA GLY A 436 -4.55 9.84 -28.40
C GLY A 436 -3.34 10.60 -27.84
N PRO A 437 -2.56 11.26 -28.72
CA PRO A 437 -1.31 11.91 -28.33
C PRO A 437 -1.48 13.28 -27.64
N THR A 438 -2.63 13.92 -27.78
CA THR A 438 -2.87 15.29 -27.30
C THR A 438 -4.24 15.44 -26.61
N PRO A 439 -4.55 14.64 -25.59
CA PRO A 439 -5.84 14.71 -24.92
C PRO A 439 -5.97 15.98 -24.08
N VAL A 440 -7.21 16.40 -23.86
CA VAL A 440 -7.54 17.45 -22.89
C VAL A 440 -8.08 16.75 -21.63
N ILE A 441 -7.42 16.98 -20.52
CA ILE A 441 -7.75 16.42 -19.21
C ILE A 441 -8.21 17.54 -18.30
N VAL A 442 -9.41 17.42 -17.75
CA VAL A 442 -9.97 18.35 -16.77
C VAL A 442 -10.27 17.59 -15.49
N ILE A 443 -9.68 18.03 -14.39
CA ILE A 443 -9.89 17.45 -13.06
C ILE A 443 -10.62 18.47 -12.21
N ASP A 444 -11.86 18.17 -11.85
CA ASP A 444 -12.66 18.99 -10.92
C ASP A 444 -12.52 18.45 -9.48
N GLU A 445 -12.79 19.30 -8.50
CA GLU A 445 -12.56 19.04 -7.07
C GLU A 445 -11.10 18.62 -6.78
N ALA A 446 -10.14 19.21 -7.50
CA ALA A 446 -8.72 18.87 -7.40
C ALA A 446 -8.07 19.20 -6.04
N SER A 447 -8.77 19.89 -5.13
CA SER A 447 -8.35 20.09 -3.73
C SER A 447 -8.17 18.77 -2.97
N MET A 448 -8.91 17.73 -3.35
CA MET A 448 -8.82 16.40 -2.74
C MET A 448 -7.85 15.46 -3.45
N LEU A 449 -7.09 15.93 -4.44
CA LEU A 449 -6.15 15.13 -5.22
C LEU A 449 -4.84 14.92 -4.46
N ASP A 450 -4.57 13.67 -4.06
CA ASP A 450 -3.32 13.27 -3.40
C ASP A 450 -2.20 12.96 -4.40
N LEU A 451 -0.97 12.85 -3.89
CA LEU A 451 0.22 12.59 -4.69
C LEU A 451 0.16 11.25 -5.44
N LEU A 452 -0.28 10.18 -4.78
CA LEU A 452 -0.33 8.85 -5.39
C LEU A 452 -1.31 8.79 -6.56
N THR A 453 -2.51 9.36 -6.37
CA THR A 453 -3.55 9.42 -7.41
C THR A 453 -3.08 10.28 -8.59
N PHE A 454 -2.47 11.42 -8.30
CA PHE A 454 -1.92 12.30 -9.34
C PHE A 454 -0.75 11.65 -10.08
N HIS A 455 0.16 10.99 -9.38
CA HIS A 455 1.28 10.26 -9.99
C HIS A 455 0.80 9.14 -10.92
N ARG A 456 -0.18 8.32 -10.49
CA ARG A 456 -0.78 7.28 -11.35
C ARG A 456 -1.38 7.86 -12.63
N LEU A 457 -2.00 9.03 -12.51
CA LEU A 457 -2.53 9.73 -13.68
C LEU A 457 -1.40 10.21 -14.60
N VAL A 458 -0.39 10.88 -14.06
CA VAL A 458 0.79 11.36 -14.79
C VAL A 458 1.50 10.25 -15.55
N CYS A 459 1.69 9.07 -14.93
CA CYS A 459 2.29 7.91 -15.59
C CYS A 459 1.49 7.40 -16.80
N LYS A 460 0.18 7.65 -16.82
CA LYS A 460 -0.70 7.24 -17.93
C LYS A 460 -0.79 8.30 -19.05
N LEU A 461 -0.62 9.56 -18.71
CA LEU A 461 -0.85 10.69 -19.64
C LEU A 461 0.32 10.88 -20.62
N PRO A 462 0.04 11.10 -21.93
CA PRO A 462 1.07 11.43 -22.89
C PRO A 462 1.61 12.85 -22.65
N LYS A 463 2.87 13.10 -23.06
CA LYS A 463 3.53 14.42 -22.94
C LYS A 463 2.81 15.54 -23.72
N GLY A 464 1.94 15.17 -24.65
CA GLY A 464 1.10 16.11 -25.41
C GLY A 464 -0.17 16.57 -24.70
N THR A 465 -0.42 16.09 -23.49
CA THR A 465 -1.62 16.40 -22.69
C THR A 465 -1.79 17.89 -22.48
N HIS A 466 -3.04 18.33 -22.46
CA HIS A 466 -3.49 19.63 -21.96
C HIS A 466 -4.24 19.38 -20.64
N LEU A 467 -3.69 19.82 -19.52
CA LEU A 467 -4.18 19.53 -18.17
C LEU A 467 -4.72 20.77 -17.50
N VAL A 468 -5.97 20.70 -17.05
CA VAL A 468 -6.63 21.77 -16.29
C VAL A 468 -7.06 21.22 -14.93
N LEU A 469 -6.55 21.78 -13.86
CA LEU A 469 -6.98 21.52 -12.49
C LEU A 469 -8.00 22.56 -12.06
N VAL A 470 -9.13 22.12 -11.53
CA VAL A 470 -10.20 22.96 -11.03
C VAL A 470 -10.47 22.61 -9.59
N GLY A 471 -10.50 23.58 -8.69
CA GLY A 471 -10.74 23.26 -7.27
C GLY A 471 -10.83 24.51 -6.40
N ASP A 472 -10.90 24.26 -5.12
CA ASP A 472 -10.92 25.30 -4.10
C ASP A 472 -9.88 24.96 -3.03
N PRO A 473 -8.75 25.66 -2.95
CA PRO A 473 -7.69 25.35 -2.00
C PRO A 473 -8.09 25.55 -0.52
N TYR A 474 -9.24 26.16 -0.27
CA TYR A 474 -9.78 26.32 1.09
C TYR A 474 -10.79 25.22 1.48
N GLN A 475 -11.07 24.28 0.60
CA GLN A 475 -11.86 23.08 0.91
C GLN A 475 -10.99 22.00 1.56
N LEU A 476 -11.63 20.88 1.95
CA LEU A 476 -10.96 19.77 2.61
C LEU A 476 -9.76 19.28 1.79
N PRO A 477 -8.59 19.10 2.44
CA PRO A 477 -7.42 18.53 1.80
C PRO A 477 -7.61 17.06 1.48
N PRO A 478 -6.73 16.45 0.66
CA PRO A 478 -6.77 15.02 0.39
C PRO A 478 -6.54 14.20 1.68
N ILE A 479 -7.06 12.96 1.69
CA ILE A 479 -6.81 12.00 2.76
C ILE A 479 -5.40 11.42 2.62
N GLY A 480 -4.96 11.14 1.39
CA GLY A 480 -3.63 10.64 1.08
C GLY A 480 -2.55 11.73 1.18
N ALA A 481 -1.28 11.29 1.12
CA ALA A 481 -0.15 12.21 1.21
C ALA A 481 -0.07 13.17 0.00
N GLY A 482 0.32 14.41 0.28
CA GLY A 482 0.62 15.42 -0.72
C GLY A 482 -0.57 16.32 -1.08
N LEU A 483 -0.33 17.63 -1.05
CA LEU A 483 -1.31 18.69 -1.29
C LEU A 483 -1.14 19.28 -2.70
N ILE A 484 -1.45 18.50 -3.74
CA ILE A 484 -1.11 18.83 -5.13
C ILE A 484 -1.64 20.21 -5.53
N LEU A 485 -2.95 20.45 -5.43
CA LEU A 485 -3.55 21.72 -5.83
C LEU A 485 -3.00 22.88 -5.01
N HIS A 486 -2.93 22.73 -3.69
CA HIS A 486 -2.51 23.77 -2.76
C HIS A 486 -1.08 24.22 -3.04
N VAL A 487 -0.14 23.28 -3.12
CA VAL A 487 1.27 23.58 -3.45
C VAL A 487 1.41 24.27 -4.80
N LEU A 488 0.71 23.78 -5.83
CA LEU A 488 0.80 24.35 -7.18
C LEU A 488 0.18 25.75 -7.26
N CYS A 489 -0.86 26.05 -6.46
CA CYS A 489 -1.44 27.41 -6.42
C CYS A 489 -0.48 28.46 -5.84
N ASP A 490 0.35 28.02 -4.86
CA ASP A 490 1.27 28.92 -4.16
C ASP A 490 2.61 29.11 -4.89
N LEU A 491 2.89 28.29 -5.93
CA LEU A 491 4.15 28.40 -6.68
C LEU A 491 4.14 29.61 -7.63
N PRO A 492 5.18 30.46 -7.57
CA PRO A 492 5.30 31.60 -8.50
C PRO A 492 5.35 31.13 -9.95
N GLY A 493 4.65 31.87 -10.83
CA GLY A 493 4.66 31.62 -12.27
C GLY A 493 3.76 30.47 -12.74
N MET A 494 2.98 29.85 -11.88
CA MET A 494 1.95 28.90 -12.30
C MET A 494 0.81 29.61 -13.03
N PRO A 495 0.35 29.08 -14.20
CA PRO A 495 -0.80 29.61 -14.90
C PRO A 495 -2.08 29.36 -14.10
N SER A 496 -2.36 30.21 -13.13
CA SER A 496 -3.50 30.09 -12.22
C SER A 496 -4.43 31.30 -12.37
N THR A 497 -5.73 31.04 -12.29
CA THR A 497 -6.76 32.08 -12.25
C THR A 497 -7.71 31.82 -11.09
N GLN A 498 -7.83 32.81 -10.21
CA GLN A 498 -8.74 32.76 -9.08
C GLN A 498 -10.06 33.46 -9.42
N LEU A 499 -11.17 32.74 -9.23
CA LEU A 499 -12.52 33.27 -9.35
C LEU A 499 -13.01 33.73 -7.97
N THR A 500 -13.28 35.00 -7.81
CA THR A 500 -13.66 35.60 -6.52
C THR A 500 -15.12 36.07 -6.45
N GLU A 501 -15.72 36.40 -7.60
CA GLU A 501 -17.09 36.94 -7.63
C GLU A 501 -18.13 35.83 -7.57
N ALA A 502 -18.82 35.68 -6.46
CA ALA A 502 -20.02 34.83 -6.37
C ALA A 502 -21.18 35.49 -7.12
N LYS A 503 -21.78 34.81 -8.11
CA LYS A 503 -23.07 35.23 -8.63
C LYS A 503 -24.08 35.01 -7.50
N ARG A 504 -24.54 36.09 -6.85
CA ARG A 504 -25.71 36.03 -5.96
C ARG A 504 -26.87 35.57 -6.86
N GLN A 505 -27.37 34.35 -6.62
CA GLN A 505 -28.69 34.01 -7.08
C GLN A 505 -29.63 35.05 -6.46
N SER A 506 -30.27 35.86 -7.31
CA SER A 506 -31.41 36.66 -6.88
C SER A 506 -32.38 35.69 -6.20
N LYS A 507 -32.58 35.92 -4.88
CA LYS A 507 -33.68 35.30 -4.16
C LYS A 507 -34.98 35.90 -4.72
N GLU A 508 -35.49 35.29 -5.79
CA GLU A 508 -36.86 35.42 -6.24
C GLU A 508 -37.28 34.02 -6.66
N SER A 509 -37.66 33.23 -5.69
CA SER A 509 -38.61 32.15 -5.83
C SER A 509 -39.38 32.10 -4.53
N VAL A 510 -40.54 32.71 -4.56
CA VAL A 510 -41.64 32.52 -3.63
C VAL A 510 -42.14 31.09 -3.70
#